data_a4d3f29553a53d124466c0d5af511ec3
#
_entry.id   a4d3f29553a53d124466c0d5af511ec3
#
_cell.length_a   1.000
_cell.length_b   1.000
_cell.length_c   1.000
_cell.angle_alpha   90.00
_cell.angle_beta   90.00
_cell.angle_gamma   90.00
#
_symmetry.space_group_name_H-M   'P 1'
#
loop_
_entity.id
_entity.type
_entity.pdbx_description
1 polymer ?
#
loop_
_entity_poly.entity_id
_entity_poly.type
_entity_poly.pdbx_seq_one_letter_code
_entity_poly.pdbx_strand_id
1 'polypeptide(L)'
;MSLRRVFIIALSTVILSLAGWAGYGYFSPKNAMTRMTGWSAPSTATLRARSSEGSFFEGELNYVLDLPASSLSDEAFCAFLDLPVAIPGSAGWANIPAGTDATAKLDGAAVCSRTEVNEKRKTALSIEATRQMVVVRWIYM
;
A
#
# COMPACT_ATOMS: atom_id res chain seq x y z
N MET A 1 27.36 -19.03 -36.96
CA MET A 1 27.40 -17.96 -35.93
C MET A 1 28.58 -18.25 -35.03
N SER A 2 29.44 -17.26 -34.74
CA SER A 2 30.61 -17.52 -33.89
C SER A 2 30.18 -17.69 -32.42
N LEU A 3 30.81 -18.58 -31.67
CA LEU A 3 30.55 -18.88 -30.27
C LEU A 3 30.54 -17.59 -29.42
N ARG A 4 31.39 -16.63 -29.74
CA ARG A 4 31.48 -15.32 -29.09
C ARG A 4 30.18 -14.50 -29.25
N ARG A 5 29.54 -14.54 -30.42
CA ARG A 5 28.27 -13.82 -30.67
C ARG A 5 27.12 -14.45 -29.88
N VAL A 6 27.05 -15.77 -29.82
CA VAL A 6 26.05 -16.50 -29.02
C VAL A 6 26.20 -16.15 -27.56
N PHE A 7 27.42 -16.11 -27.03
CA PHE A 7 27.69 -15.77 -25.63
C PHE A 7 27.29 -14.33 -25.30
N ILE A 8 27.60 -13.37 -26.19
CA ILE A 8 27.20 -11.95 -25.96
C ILE A 8 25.69 -11.80 -25.95
N ILE A 9 24.97 -12.44 -26.86
CA ILE A 9 23.51 -12.39 -26.92
C ILE A 9 22.92 -12.99 -25.66
N ALA A 10 23.37 -14.16 -25.24
CA ALA A 10 22.89 -14.83 -24.04
C ALA A 10 23.12 -13.96 -22.79
N LEU A 11 24.30 -13.37 -22.63
CA LEU A 11 24.65 -12.50 -21.51
C LEU A 11 23.78 -11.24 -21.50
N SER A 12 23.58 -10.61 -22.67
CA SER A 12 22.72 -9.42 -22.79
C SER A 12 21.26 -9.71 -22.39
N THR A 13 20.75 -10.87 -22.83
CA THR A 13 19.37 -11.28 -22.47
C THR A 13 19.21 -11.50 -20.97
N VAL A 14 20.18 -12.12 -20.32
CA VAL A 14 20.17 -12.33 -18.86
C VAL A 14 20.20 -10.99 -18.13
N ILE A 15 21.07 -10.07 -18.54
CA ILE A 15 21.18 -8.74 -17.90
C ILE A 15 19.88 -7.96 -18.07
N LEU A 16 19.27 -7.94 -19.26
CA LEU A 16 18.00 -7.27 -19.53
C LEU A 16 16.84 -7.87 -18.71
N SER A 17 16.82 -9.20 -18.58
CA SER A 17 15.80 -9.89 -17.77
C SER A 17 15.92 -9.55 -16.29
N LEU A 18 17.14 -9.53 -15.76
CA LEU A 18 17.40 -9.15 -14.36
C LEU A 18 17.06 -7.67 -14.10
N ALA A 19 17.43 -6.78 -15.01
CA ALA A 19 17.11 -5.37 -14.91
C ALA A 19 15.59 -5.12 -15.00
N GLY A 20 14.89 -5.83 -15.88
CA GLY A 20 13.43 -5.77 -15.99
C GLY A 20 12.74 -6.27 -14.74
N TRP A 21 13.20 -7.38 -14.17
CA TRP A 21 12.63 -7.92 -12.93
C TRP A 21 12.87 -7.01 -11.71
N ALA A 22 14.07 -6.48 -11.55
CA ALA A 22 14.41 -5.53 -10.50
C ALA A 22 13.61 -4.22 -10.65
N GLY A 23 13.47 -3.71 -11.87
CA GLY A 23 12.67 -2.53 -12.17
C GLY A 23 11.18 -2.74 -11.87
N TYR A 24 10.62 -3.88 -12.24
CA TYR A 24 9.24 -4.22 -11.92
C TYR A 24 8.99 -4.27 -10.41
N GLY A 25 9.85 -4.92 -9.64
CA GLY A 25 9.75 -4.95 -8.19
C GLY A 25 9.84 -3.55 -7.57
N TYR A 26 10.74 -2.70 -8.09
CA TYR A 26 10.89 -1.33 -7.59
C TYR A 26 9.68 -0.45 -7.87
N PHE A 27 9.09 -0.56 -9.06
CA PHE A 27 7.94 0.26 -9.49
C PHE A 27 6.58 -0.34 -9.16
N SER A 28 6.51 -1.49 -8.48
CA SER A 28 5.21 -2.05 -8.09
C SER A 28 4.43 -1.05 -7.21
N PRO A 29 3.09 -0.95 -7.38
CA PRO A 29 2.27 -0.02 -6.59
C PRO A 29 2.40 -0.22 -5.08
N LYS A 30 2.55 -1.45 -4.63
CA LYS A 30 2.74 -1.81 -3.22
C LYS A 30 4.07 -1.28 -2.67
N ASN A 31 5.15 -1.41 -3.43
CA ASN A 31 6.46 -0.87 -3.05
C ASN A 31 6.48 0.67 -3.10
N ALA A 32 5.78 1.27 -4.06
CA ALA A 32 5.60 2.72 -4.12
C ALA A 32 4.88 3.23 -2.88
N MET A 33 3.80 2.58 -2.46
CA MET A 33 3.08 2.89 -1.22
C MET A 33 4.02 2.82 0.01
N THR A 34 4.79 1.74 0.14
CA THR A 34 5.74 1.58 1.25
C THR A 34 6.79 2.69 1.30
N ARG A 35 7.35 3.09 0.16
CA ARG A 35 8.31 4.19 0.11
C ARG A 35 7.72 5.54 0.51
N MET A 36 6.47 5.80 0.13
CA MET A 36 5.81 7.07 0.45
C MET A 36 5.35 7.14 1.90
N THR A 37 4.81 6.06 2.42
CA THR A 37 4.15 6.03 3.73
C THR A 37 5.05 5.57 4.86
N GLY A 38 6.15 4.89 4.55
CA GLY A 38 6.99 4.20 5.54
C GLY A 38 6.33 2.96 6.15
N TRP A 39 5.10 2.60 5.74
CA TRP A 39 4.40 1.42 6.20
C TRP A 39 4.47 0.29 5.17
N SER A 40 4.82 -0.90 5.61
CA SER A 40 4.93 -2.08 4.76
C SER A 40 3.71 -2.99 4.96
N ALA A 41 2.94 -3.17 3.90
CA ALA A 41 1.86 -4.13 3.92
C ALA A 41 2.42 -5.57 4.05
N PRO A 42 1.73 -6.46 4.77
CA PRO A 42 2.09 -7.88 4.80
C PRO A 42 2.21 -8.47 3.39
N SER A 43 3.08 -9.46 3.24
CA SER A 43 3.25 -10.15 1.95
C SER A 43 1.96 -10.80 1.45
N THR A 44 1.12 -11.23 2.38
CA THR A 44 -0.20 -11.84 2.12
C THR A 44 -1.29 -10.86 1.73
N ALA A 45 -1.09 -9.56 1.93
CA ALA A 45 -2.03 -8.52 1.52
C ALA A 45 -2.00 -8.33 -0.01
N THR A 46 -3.17 -8.25 -0.61
CA THR A 46 -3.33 -8.08 -2.07
C THR A 46 -3.86 -6.70 -2.38
N LEU A 47 -3.21 -5.96 -3.27
CA LEU A 47 -3.72 -4.67 -3.71
C LEU A 47 -5.01 -4.85 -4.53
N ARG A 48 -6.13 -4.31 -4.03
CA ARG A 48 -7.42 -4.33 -4.71
C ARG A 48 -7.61 -3.12 -5.61
N ALA A 49 -7.32 -1.93 -5.08
CA ALA A 49 -7.55 -0.69 -5.77
C ALA A 49 -6.50 0.36 -5.41
N ARG A 50 -6.29 1.27 -6.34
CA ARG A 50 -5.47 2.47 -6.16
C ARG A 50 -6.18 3.63 -6.83
N SER A 51 -6.27 4.76 -6.16
CA SER A 51 -6.72 6.01 -6.78
C SER A 51 -5.75 7.14 -6.47
N SER A 52 -5.76 8.13 -7.34
CA SER A 52 -4.96 9.34 -7.22
C SER A 52 -5.83 10.51 -7.64
N GLU A 53 -5.96 11.49 -6.77
CA GLU A 53 -6.71 12.71 -7.02
C GLU A 53 -5.84 13.91 -6.72
N GLY A 54 -6.05 15.01 -7.46
CA GLY A 54 -5.34 16.26 -7.25
C GLY A 54 -4.34 16.62 -8.35
N SER A 55 -3.48 17.57 -8.04
CA SER A 55 -2.46 18.11 -8.93
C SER A 55 -1.06 17.64 -8.53
N PHE A 56 -0.04 18.11 -9.25
CA PHE A 56 1.36 17.85 -8.90
C PHE A 56 1.76 18.45 -7.54
N PHE A 57 1.09 19.55 -7.12
CA PHE A 57 1.45 20.29 -5.91
C PHE A 57 0.65 19.89 -4.68
N GLU A 58 -0.57 19.41 -4.88
CA GLU A 58 -1.47 18.96 -3.82
C GLU A 58 -2.32 17.82 -4.32
N GLY A 59 -2.55 16.85 -3.49
CA GLY A 59 -3.34 15.71 -3.90
C GLY A 59 -3.45 14.62 -2.84
N GLU A 60 -4.08 13.55 -3.24
CA GLU A 60 -4.39 12.42 -2.41
C GLU A 60 -4.10 11.12 -3.16
N LEU A 61 -3.44 10.21 -2.50
CA LEU A 61 -3.22 8.84 -2.97
C LEU A 61 -3.89 7.86 -2.02
N ASN A 62 -4.69 6.98 -2.57
CA ASN A 62 -5.41 5.97 -1.83
C ASN A 62 -5.05 4.58 -2.33
N TYR A 63 -4.88 3.66 -1.39
CA TYR A 63 -4.65 2.25 -1.65
C TYR A 63 -5.62 1.43 -0.81
N VAL A 64 -6.23 0.45 -1.42
CA VAL A 64 -7.07 -0.53 -0.74
C VAL A 64 -6.45 -1.91 -0.93
N LEU A 65 -6.14 -2.57 0.17
CA LEU A 65 -5.56 -3.91 0.19
C LEU A 65 -6.51 -4.89 0.86
N ASP A 66 -6.67 -6.04 0.24
CA ASP A 66 -7.37 -7.16 0.85
C ASP A 66 -6.45 -7.94 1.77
N LEU A 67 -6.99 -8.36 2.89
CA LEU A 67 -6.32 -9.22 3.85
C LEU A 67 -6.95 -10.61 3.85
N PRO A 68 -6.13 -11.66 4.01
CA PRO A 68 -6.67 -13.01 4.24
C PRO A 68 -7.41 -13.06 5.58
N ALA A 69 -8.36 -13.97 5.68
CA ALA A 69 -9.05 -14.22 6.95
C ALA A 69 -8.06 -14.56 8.07
N SER A 70 -8.28 -13.99 9.25
CA SER A 70 -7.44 -14.18 10.43
C SER A 70 -8.29 -14.43 11.66
N SER A 71 -7.85 -15.37 12.50
CA SER A 71 -8.46 -15.70 13.81
C SER A 71 -7.70 -15.07 14.98
N LEU A 72 -6.71 -14.22 14.71
CA LEU A 72 -5.93 -13.53 15.74
C LEU A 72 -6.82 -12.61 16.60
N SER A 73 -6.44 -12.37 17.85
CA SER A 73 -7.03 -11.30 18.67
C SER A 73 -6.77 -9.94 18.03
N ASP A 74 -7.49 -8.90 18.46
CA ASP A 74 -7.31 -7.55 17.89
C ASP A 74 -5.88 -7.05 18.09
N GLU A 75 -5.31 -7.26 19.27
CA GLU A 75 -3.93 -6.87 19.57
C GLU A 75 -2.91 -7.61 18.70
N ALA A 76 -3.05 -8.93 18.57
CA ALA A 76 -2.15 -9.74 17.76
C ALA A 76 -2.31 -9.44 16.26
N PHE A 77 -3.53 -9.15 15.81
CA PHE A 77 -3.81 -8.76 14.43
C PHE A 77 -3.18 -7.40 14.12
N CYS A 78 -3.35 -6.41 14.98
CA CYS A 78 -2.75 -5.09 14.79
C CYS A 78 -1.22 -5.14 14.87
N ALA A 79 -0.66 -5.95 15.77
CA ALA A 79 0.78 -6.18 15.83
C ALA A 79 1.33 -6.83 14.54
N PHE A 80 0.59 -7.78 13.95
CA PHE A 80 0.93 -8.36 12.66
C PHE A 80 0.96 -7.33 11.53
N LEU A 81 0.07 -6.34 11.58
CA LEU A 81 0.04 -5.24 10.61
C LEU A 81 1.02 -4.10 10.92
N ASP A 82 1.72 -4.15 12.04
CA ASP A 82 2.54 -3.04 12.55
C ASP A 82 1.72 -1.75 12.69
N LEU A 83 0.52 -1.88 13.23
CA LEU A 83 -0.41 -0.78 13.48
C LEU A 83 -0.90 -0.78 14.93
N PRO A 84 -1.17 0.39 15.52
CA PRO A 84 -1.84 0.47 16.82
C PRO A 84 -3.27 -0.07 16.75
N VAL A 85 -3.76 -0.59 17.86
CA VAL A 85 -5.18 -0.90 18.01
C VAL A 85 -5.98 0.40 17.97
N ALA A 86 -7.08 0.42 17.22
CA ALA A 86 -7.92 1.61 17.08
C ALA A 86 -8.57 1.98 18.41
N ILE A 87 -8.63 3.27 18.69
CA ILE A 87 -9.30 3.79 19.89
C ILE A 87 -10.82 3.66 19.68
N PRO A 88 -11.57 3.03 20.61
CA PRO A 88 -13.02 2.94 20.51
C PRO A 88 -13.66 4.33 20.41
N GLY A 89 -14.54 4.51 19.42
CA GLY A 89 -15.21 5.79 19.17
C GLY A 89 -14.39 6.81 18.36
N SER A 90 -13.14 6.50 17.98
CA SER A 90 -12.47 7.27 16.94
C SER A 90 -13.28 7.14 15.65
N ALA A 91 -13.51 8.25 14.96
CA ALA A 91 -14.21 8.25 13.70
C ALA A 91 -13.45 7.34 12.72
N GLY A 92 -14.01 6.16 12.50
CA GLY A 92 -13.57 5.31 11.41
C GLY A 92 -13.79 6.02 10.08
N TRP A 93 -13.24 5.48 9.03
CA TRP A 93 -13.43 5.98 7.67
C TRP A 93 -14.92 6.05 7.35
N ALA A 94 -15.51 7.22 7.56
CA ALA A 94 -16.90 7.46 7.20
C ALA A 94 -17.10 7.41 5.68
N ASN A 95 -16.02 7.64 4.91
CA ASN A 95 -16.06 7.69 3.46
C ASN A 95 -14.84 6.98 2.87
N ILE A 96 -15.09 5.99 2.02
CA ILE A 96 -14.07 5.47 1.12
C ILE A 96 -13.71 6.60 0.15
N PRO A 97 -12.43 6.88 -0.08
CA PRO A 97 -12.02 7.93 -0.98
C PRO A 97 -12.66 7.77 -2.37
N ALA A 98 -13.09 8.87 -2.97
CA ALA A 98 -13.60 8.88 -4.32
C ALA A 98 -12.58 8.24 -5.29
N GLY A 99 -13.04 7.50 -6.29
CA GLY A 99 -12.17 6.80 -7.24
C GLY A 99 -11.64 5.44 -6.79
N THR A 100 -11.85 5.02 -5.53
CA THR A 100 -11.68 3.62 -5.15
C THR A 100 -12.94 2.83 -5.47
N ASP A 101 -12.80 1.53 -5.71
CA ASP A 101 -13.94 0.66 -6.02
C ASP A 101 -15.03 0.80 -4.94
N ALA A 102 -16.22 1.24 -5.35
CA ALA A 102 -17.36 1.46 -4.45
C ALA A 102 -17.84 0.19 -3.73
N THR A 103 -17.41 -0.98 -4.19
CA THR A 103 -17.66 -2.26 -3.51
C THR A 103 -16.77 -2.47 -2.28
N ALA A 104 -15.70 -1.70 -2.14
CA ALA A 104 -14.82 -1.75 -0.98
C ALA A 104 -15.43 -0.96 0.20
N LYS A 105 -16.68 -1.24 0.55
CA LYS A 105 -17.26 -0.70 1.78
C LYS A 105 -16.52 -1.30 2.98
N LEU A 106 -16.03 -0.44 3.85
CA LEU A 106 -15.56 -0.84 5.17
C LEU A 106 -16.79 -1.25 6.00
N ASP A 107 -17.16 -2.51 5.91
CA ASP A 107 -18.19 -3.08 6.77
C ASP A 107 -17.62 -3.23 8.19
N GLY A 108 -17.83 -2.21 9.01
CA GLY A 108 -17.45 -2.22 10.40
C GLY A 108 -16.45 -1.13 10.81
N ALA A 109 -16.27 -0.98 12.11
CA ALA A 109 -15.28 -0.08 12.69
C ALA A 109 -13.86 -0.62 12.43
N ALA A 110 -12.89 0.28 12.24
CA ALA A 110 -11.49 -0.09 12.14
C ALA A 110 -11.03 -0.79 13.43
N VAL A 111 -10.31 -1.90 13.28
CA VAL A 111 -9.68 -2.62 14.38
C VAL A 111 -8.33 -2.02 14.72
N CYS A 112 -7.60 -1.59 13.70
CA CYS A 112 -6.30 -0.94 13.82
C CYS A 112 -6.31 0.38 13.07
N SER A 113 -5.64 1.39 13.60
CA SER A 113 -5.52 2.68 12.91
C SER A 113 -4.24 3.41 13.29
N ARG A 114 -3.68 4.14 12.32
CA ARG A 114 -2.54 5.02 12.50
C ARG A 114 -2.76 6.29 11.68
N THR A 115 -2.63 7.44 12.32
CA THR A 115 -2.71 8.74 11.66
C THR A 115 -1.48 9.54 12.00
N GLU A 116 -0.82 10.09 10.99
CA GLU A 116 0.36 10.93 11.13
C GLU A 116 0.20 12.20 10.30
N VAL A 117 0.55 13.34 10.89
CA VAL A 117 0.59 14.61 10.19
C VAL A 117 2.02 15.15 10.27
N ASN A 118 2.60 15.45 9.13
CA ASN A 118 3.92 16.05 9.05
C ASN A 118 3.79 17.49 8.51
N GLU A 119 3.75 18.45 9.43
CA GLU A 119 3.58 19.87 9.12
C GLU A 119 4.73 20.42 8.27
N LYS A 120 5.97 19.95 8.50
CA LYS A 120 7.14 20.41 7.74
C LYS A 120 7.08 19.99 6.27
N ARG A 121 6.58 18.79 6.00
CA ARG A 121 6.43 18.23 4.65
C ARG A 121 5.05 18.51 4.06
N LYS A 122 4.13 19.06 4.86
CA LYS A 122 2.73 19.25 4.49
C LYS A 122 2.09 17.96 3.98
N THR A 123 2.29 16.89 4.72
CA THR A 123 1.73 15.57 4.38
C THR A 123 0.94 15.02 5.54
N ALA A 124 -0.11 14.29 5.23
CA ALA A 124 -0.88 13.53 6.19
C ALA A 124 -1.03 12.08 5.71
N LEU A 125 -0.88 11.15 6.63
CA LEU A 125 -1.03 9.72 6.40
C LEU A 125 -2.12 9.19 7.32
N SER A 126 -3.03 8.40 6.77
CA SER A 126 -3.99 7.64 7.54
C SER A 126 -3.99 6.19 7.05
N ILE A 127 -3.85 5.26 7.96
CA ILE A 127 -3.92 3.83 7.69
C ILE A 127 -4.96 3.25 8.63
N GLU A 128 -5.98 2.62 8.09
CA GLU A 128 -7.02 1.96 8.85
C GLU A 128 -7.23 0.53 8.35
N ALA A 129 -7.35 -0.39 9.27
CA ALA A 129 -7.55 -1.80 8.98
C ALA A 129 -8.82 -2.32 9.64
N THR A 130 -9.64 -3.01 8.86
CA THR A 130 -10.63 -3.96 9.34
C THR A 130 -10.05 -5.36 9.27
N ARG A 131 -10.81 -6.38 9.68
CA ARG A 131 -10.39 -7.78 9.57
C ARG A 131 -10.17 -8.27 8.14
N GLN A 132 -10.72 -7.57 7.14
CA GLN A 132 -10.73 -8.00 5.74
C GLN A 132 -9.91 -7.11 4.81
N MET A 133 -9.64 -5.86 5.21
CA MET A 133 -8.95 -4.91 4.34
C MET A 133 -8.17 -3.85 5.12
N VAL A 134 -7.19 -3.27 4.43
CA VAL A 134 -6.48 -2.07 4.87
C VAL A 134 -6.71 -0.97 3.86
N VAL A 135 -7.04 0.22 4.33
CA VAL A 135 -7.10 1.44 3.52
C VAL A 135 -5.97 2.37 3.94
N VAL A 136 -5.15 2.75 2.99
CA VAL A 136 -4.04 3.68 3.16
C VAL A 136 -4.36 4.95 2.39
N ARG A 137 -4.40 6.06 3.09
CA ARG A 137 -4.65 7.39 2.53
C ARG A 137 -3.45 8.28 2.79
N TRP A 138 -2.87 8.83 1.76
CA TRP A 138 -1.74 9.74 1.84
C TRP A 138 -2.07 11.04 1.13
N ILE A 139 -2.02 12.15 1.88
CA ILE A 139 -2.35 13.49 1.41
C ILE A 139 -1.07 14.31 1.40
N TYR A 140 -0.86 15.08 0.35
CA TYR A 140 0.23 16.04 0.23
C TYR A 140 -0.32 17.41 -0.22
N MET A 141 0.26 18.48 0.36
CA MET A 141 -0.19 19.86 0.16
C MET A 141 0.98 20.78 -0.22
#